data_639a6461c1e8275b971691989b0938b9
#
_entry.id   639a6461c1e8275b971691989b0938b9
#
_cell.length_a   1.000
_cell.length_b   1.000
_cell.length_c   1.000
_cell.angle_alpha   90.00
_cell.angle_beta   90.00
_cell.angle_gamma   90.00
#
_symmetry.space_group_name_H-M   'P 1'
#
loop_
_entity.id
_entity.type
_entity.pdbx_description
1 polymer ?
#
loop_
_entity_poly.entity_id
_entity_poly.type
_entity_poly.pdbx_seq_one_letter_code
_entity_poly.pdbx_strand_id
1 'polypeptide(L)'
;MVEPVETPLTRMLYAKEIEHSLIIHKRPAYSCEDVSRERNIPVADVLKCILVVDKGRRHYLFCLPGDCSLDLERCQQFLTSSRLSFATKEEAQAVTGQRAGTLNPFFHKIKIPIIFDRSVLGRGVVDVSSGHPNAGVQLHSQMLVLLVNPLFADVTLGESASKNPEMPKT
;
A
#
# COMPACT_ATOMS: atom_id res chain seq x y z
N MET A 1 25.38 7.67 13.09
CA MET A 1 24.23 6.87 13.56
C MET A 1 23.02 7.28 12.76
N VAL A 2 22.26 6.30 12.25
CA VAL A 2 20.96 6.58 11.64
C VAL A 2 19.98 6.72 12.81
N GLU A 3 19.23 7.83 12.86
CA GLU A 3 18.20 7.99 13.88
C GLU A 3 17.16 6.88 13.76
N PRO A 4 16.67 6.33 14.87
CA PRO A 4 15.64 5.30 14.83
C PRO A 4 14.38 5.90 14.21
N VAL A 5 13.88 5.25 13.15
CA VAL A 5 12.59 5.62 12.56
C VAL A 5 11.47 5.05 13.41
N GLU A 6 10.78 5.92 14.11
CA GLU A 6 9.66 5.55 14.97
C GLU A 6 8.35 6.05 14.36
N THR A 7 7.49 5.12 13.99
CA THR A 7 6.15 5.37 13.46
C THR A 7 5.11 4.55 14.23
N PRO A 8 3.81 4.86 14.09
CA PRO A 8 2.77 4.03 14.71
C PRO A 8 2.89 2.54 14.34
N LEU A 9 3.25 2.24 13.08
CA LEU A 9 3.45 0.87 12.62
C LEU A 9 4.64 0.22 13.34
N THR A 10 5.79 0.86 13.35
CA THR A 10 6.99 0.25 13.99
C THR A 10 6.79 0.05 15.48
N ARG A 11 6.17 0.99 16.18
CA ARG A 11 5.83 0.83 17.60
C ARG A 11 4.92 -0.37 17.85
N MET A 12 3.90 -0.55 17.03
CA MET A 12 2.98 -1.70 17.16
C MET A 12 3.70 -3.02 16.93
N LEU A 13 4.55 -3.11 15.91
CA LEU A 13 5.29 -4.34 15.60
C LEU A 13 6.22 -4.73 16.74
N TYR A 14 6.94 -3.77 17.32
CA TYR A 14 7.80 -4.02 18.48
C TYR A 14 6.97 -4.42 19.72
N ALA A 15 5.90 -3.71 20.01
CA ALA A 15 5.06 -3.98 21.18
C ALA A 15 4.38 -5.36 21.12
N LYS A 16 4.08 -5.84 19.93
CA LYS A 16 3.47 -7.17 19.70
C LYS A 16 4.50 -8.28 19.41
N GLU A 17 5.78 -7.95 19.44
CA GLU A 17 6.87 -8.89 19.15
C GLU A 17 6.71 -9.58 17.78
N ILE A 18 6.22 -8.83 16.79
CA ILE A 18 6.04 -9.32 15.42
C ILE A 18 7.40 -9.36 14.71
N GLU A 19 7.74 -10.52 14.15
CA GLU A 19 8.95 -10.67 13.37
C GLU A 19 8.90 -9.81 12.11
N HIS A 20 9.85 -8.91 11.96
CA HIS A 20 9.97 -7.98 10.83
C HIS A 20 11.40 -7.46 10.70
N SER A 21 11.71 -6.90 9.53
CA SER A 21 12.94 -6.14 9.29
C SER A 21 12.57 -4.69 9.01
N LEU A 22 13.19 -3.76 9.72
CA LEU A 22 13.09 -2.32 9.45
C LEU A 22 14.27 -1.92 8.56
N ILE A 23 13.96 -1.50 7.34
CA ILE A 23 14.98 -1.09 6.36
C ILE A 23 14.99 0.43 6.29
N ILE A 24 16.10 1.03 6.70
CA ILE A 24 16.32 2.49 6.70
C ILE A 24 17.30 2.83 5.57
N HIS A 25 17.00 3.85 4.79
CA HIS A 25 17.84 4.29 3.68
C HIS A 25 17.94 5.81 3.60
N LYS A 26 18.99 6.31 2.93
CA LYS A 26 19.30 7.75 2.90
C LYS A 26 18.42 8.53 1.93
N ARG A 27 18.05 7.94 0.80
CA ARG A 27 17.22 8.58 -0.22
C ARG A 27 15.75 8.29 0.05
N PRO A 28 14.87 9.29 0.02
CA PRO A 28 13.44 9.02 0.16
C PRO A 28 12.94 8.17 -1.02
N ALA A 29 12.02 7.26 -0.76
CA ALA A 29 11.39 6.39 -1.75
C ALA A 29 9.89 6.67 -1.79
N TYR A 30 9.40 7.11 -2.94
CA TYR A 30 7.99 7.45 -3.16
C TYR A 30 7.31 6.61 -4.24
N SER A 31 8.08 5.91 -5.06
CA SER A 31 7.58 4.95 -6.05
C SER A 31 7.95 3.52 -5.66
N CYS A 32 7.23 2.54 -6.21
CA CYS A 32 7.54 1.12 -5.97
C CYS A 32 8.93 0.76 -6.52
N GLU A 33 9.36 1.39 -7.60
CA GLU A 33 10.69 1.23 -8.19
C GLU A 33 11.79 1.77 -7.26
N ASP A 34 11.55 2.95 -6.65
CA ASP A 34 12.48 3.50 -5.65
C ASP A 34 12.59 2.57 -4.44
N VAL A 35 11.44 2.09 -3.93
CA VAL A 35 11.39 1.13 -2.82
C VAL A 35 12.18 -0.14 -3.16
N SER A 36 11.95 -0.71 -4.34
CA SER A 36 12.65 -1.90 -4.81
C SER A 36 14.18 -1.70 -4.79
N ARG A 37 14.63 -0.58 -5.31
CA ARG A 37 16.06 -0.24 -5.38
C ARG A 37 16.66 0.02 -3.99
N GLU A 38 16.02 0.86 -3.19
CA GLU A 38 16.57 1.29 -1.90
C GLU A 38 16.48 0.19 -0.83
N ARG A 39 15.50 -0.72 -0.93
CA ARG A 39 15.26 -1.76 0.07
C ARG A 39 15.60 -3.17 -0.40
N ASN A 40 16.16 -3.29 -1.61
CA ASN A 40 16.60 -4.56 -2.19
C ASN A 40 15.53 -5.66 -2.16
N ILE A 41 14.36 -5.35 -2.69
CA ILE A 41 13.23 -6.26 -2.80
C ILE A 41 12.61 -6.18 -4.20
N PRO A 42 12.13 -7.29 -4.79
CA PRO A 42 11.43 -7.23 -6.08
C PRO A 42 10.23 -6.28 -6.03
N VAL A 43 10.00 -5.52 -7.11
CA VAL A 43 8.84 -4.60 -7.20
C VAL A 43 7.52 -5.34 -6.95
N ALA A 44 7.41 -6.58 -7.42
CA ALA A 44 6.24 -7.44 -7.21
C ALA A 44 5.93 -7.72 -5.73
N ASP A 45 6.93 -7.64 -4.86
CA ASP A 45 6.78 -7.89 -3.42
C ASP A 45 6.64 -6.60 -2.61
N VAL A 46 6.63 -5.44 -3.27
CA VAL A 46 6.28 -4.16 -2.65
C VAL A 46 4.76 -4.04 -2.58
N LEU A 47 4.22 -3.77 -1.41
CA LEU A 47 2.79 -3.50 -1.25
C LEU A 47 2.49 -2.04 -1.60
N LYS A 48 1.78 -1.84 -2.69
CA LYS A 48 1.30 -0.53 -3.14
C LYS A 48 -0.09 -0.28 -2.55
N CYS A 49 -0.28 0.87 -1.90
CA CYS A 49 -1.56 1.26 -1.31
C CYS A 49 -2.11 2.47 -2.05
N ILE A 50 -3.34 2.35 -2.55
CA ILE A 50 -4.01 3.37 -3.36
C ILE A 50 -5.36 3.69 -2.73
N LEU A 51 -5.58 4.98 -2.41
CA LEU A 51 -6.85 5.47 -1.91
C LEU A 51 -7.75 5.86 -3.08
N VAL A 52 -8.97 5.35 -3.07
CA VAL A 52 -10.00 5.71 -4.03
C VAL A 52 -11.23 6.27 -3.31
N VAL A 53 -12.01 7.05 -4.04
CA VAL A 53 -13.21 7.71 -3.52
C VAL A 53 -14.37 7.53 -4.50
N ASP A 54 -15.58 7.29 -3.97
CA ASP A 54 -16.79 7.21 -4.76
C ASP A 54 -17.52 8.58 -4.83
N LYS A 55 -18.58 8.66 -5.62
CA LYS A 55 -19.41 9.88 -5.73
C LYS A 55 -20.04 10.31 -4.42
N GLY A 56 -20.28 9.37 -3.52
CA GLY A 56 -20.81 9.64 -2.17
C GLY A 56 -19.75 10.08 -1.17
N ARG A 57 -18.51 10.32 -1.62
CA ARG A 57 -17.37 10.71 -0.79
C ARG A 57 -16.93 9.64 0.22
N ARG A 58 -17.26 8.36 -0.05
CA ARG A 58 -16.73 7.23 0.72
C ARG A 58 -15.37 6.84 0.16
N HIS A 59 -14.44 6.58 1.04
CA HIS A 59 -13.06 6.25 0.71
C HIS A 59 -12.77 4.76 0.97
N TYR A 60 -11.89 4.19 0.14
CA TYR A 60 -11.46 2.80 0.21
C TYR A 60 -9.98 2.72 -0.08
N LEU A 61 -9.25 1.92 0.68
CA LEU A 61 -7.83 1.66 0.43
C LEU A 61 -7.66 0.31 -0.24
N PHE A 62 -7.11 0.31 -1.44
CA PHE A 62 -6.73 -0.91 -2.15
C PHE A 62 -5.22 -1.12 -2.05
N CYS A 63 -4.83 -2.34 -1.68
CA CYS A 63 -3.43 -2.74 -1.55
C CYS A 63 -3.15 -3.88 -2.52
N LEU A 64 -2.11 -3.73 -3.34
CA LEU A 64 -1.78 -4.62 -4.44
C LEU A 64 -0.27 -4.67 -4.65
N PRO A 65 0.25 -5.68 -5.39
CA PRO A 65 1.66 -5.73 -5.74
C PRO A 65 2.13 -4.51 -6.52
N GLY A 66 3.36 -4.08 -6.26
CA GLY A 66 3.92 -2.85 -6.83
C GLY A 66 4.06 -2.83 -8.34
N ASP A 67 4.15 -3.99 -8.99
CA ASP A 67 4.21 -4.15 -10.44
C ASP A 67 2.83 -4.26 -11.12
N CYS A 68 1.75 -4.24 -10.34
CA CYS A 68 0.38 -4.30 -10.84
C CYS A 68 -0.26 -2.92 -10.90
N SER A 69 -1.25 -2.77 -11.76
CA SER A 69 -2.10 -1.58 -11.84
C SER A 69 -3.49 -1.87 -11.32
N LEU A 70 -4.09 -0.91 -10.63
CA LEU A 70 -5.45 -1.03 -10.11
C LEU A 70 -6.47 -0.84 -11.24
N ASP A 71 -7.40 -1.77 -11.36
CA ASP A 71 -8.52 -1.70 -12.28
C ASP A 71 -9.75 -1.12 -11.55
N LEU A 72 -10.05 0.15 -11.80
CA LEU A 72 -11.17 0.84 -11.14
C LEU A 72 -12.53 0.23 -11.48
N GLU A 73 -12.69 -0.37 -12.65
CA GLU A 73 -13.94 -1.04 -13.03
C GLU A 73 -14.17 -2.29 -12.16
N ARG A 74 -13.15 -3.12 -11.97
CA ARG A 74 -13.20 -4.27 -11.05
C ARG A 74 -13.45 -3.83 -9.61
N CYS A 75 -12.84 -2.73 -9.18
CA CYS A 75 -13.11 -2.15 -7.86
C CYS A 75 -14.57 -1.74 -7.70
N GLN A 76 -15.15 -1.09 -8.70
CA GLN A 76 -16.56 -0.70 -8.72
C GLN A 76 -17.50 -1.91 -8.63
N GLN A 77 -17.20 -2.96 -9.40
CA GLN A 77 -17.96 -4.21 -9.37
C GLN A 77 -17.90 -4.86 -7.98
N PHE A 78 -16.70 -4.95 -7.40
CA PHE A 78 -16.51 -5.53 -6.07
C PHE A 78 -17.26 -4.76 -4.98
N LEU A 79 -17.17 -3.42 -5.00
CA LEU A 79 -17.82 -2.56 -4.01
C LEU A 79 -19.33 -2.39 -4.25
N THR A 80 -19.83 -2.83 -5.39
CA THR A 80 -21.20 -2.51 -5.85
C THR A 80 -21.46 -1.00 -5.75
N SER A 81 -20.48 -0.22 -6.19
CA SER A 81 -20.39 1.22 -5.96
C SER A 81 -20.65 2.01 -7.24
N SER A 82 -20.95 3.27 -7.08
CA SER A 82 -20.92 4.25 -8.16
C SER A 82 -19.49 4.47 -8.65
N ARG A 83 -19.33 5.29 -9.69
CA ARG A 83 -18.02 5.62 -10.26
C ARG A 83 -16.98 5.96 -9.20
N LEU A 84 -15.84 5.29 -9.28
CA LEU A 84 -14.68 5.54 -8.45
C LEU A 84 -13.68 6.45 -9.17
N SER A 85 -12.92 7.20 -8.39
CA SER A 85 -11.75 7.95 -8.84
C SER A 85 -10.61 7.81 -7.83
N PHE A 86 -9.39 8.07 -8.28
CA PHE A 86 -8.25 8.14 -7.36
C PHE A 86 -8.41 9.37 -6.47
N ALA A 87 -8.16 9.20 -5.17
CA ALA A 87 -8.12 10.32 -4.23
C ALA A 87 -6.93 11.23 -4.52
N THR A 88 -7.10 12.51 -4.27
CA THR A 88 -5.98 13.47 -4.34
C THR A 88 -4.99 13.27 -3.20
N LYS A 89 -3.81 13.85 -3.31
CA LYS A 89 -2.81 13.81 -2.23
C LYS A 89 -3.34 14.44 -0.94
N GLU A 90 -4.09 15.52 -1.08
CA GLU A 90 -4.73 16.25 0.03
C GLU A 90 -5.81 15.39 0.69
N GLU A 91 -6.64 14.70 -0.10
CA GLU A 91 -7.63 13.76 0.42
C GLU A 91 -6.97 12.58 1.14
N ALA A 92 -5.91 12.02 0.57
CA ALA A 92 -5.18 10.92 1.20
C ALA A 92 -4.64 11.34 2.57
N GLN A 93 -4.02 12.52 2.67
CA GLN A 93 -3.52 13.08 3.93
C GLN A 93 -4.67 13.31 4.93
N ALA A 94 -5.77 13.88 4.49
CA ALA A 94 -6.91 14.19 5.36
C ALA A 94 -7.59 12.94 5.91
N VAL A 95 -7.72 11.89 5.08
CA VAL A 95 -8.40 10.63 5.44
C VAL A 95 -7.50 9.70 6.24
N THR A 96 -6.27 9.53 5.81
CA THR A 96 -5.36 8.54 6.42
C THR A 96 -4.45 9.15 7.49
N GLY A 97 -4.19 10.45 7.46
CA GLY A 97 -3.15 11.08 8.25
C GLY A 97 -1.73 10.77 7.76
N GLN A 98 -1.60 10.06 6.65
CA GLN A 98 -0.34 9.62 6.07
C GLN A 98 -0.02 10.43 4.80
N ARG A 99 1.27 10.68 4.57
CA ARG A 99 1.71 11.39 3.36
C ARG A 99 1.51 10.53 2.12
N ALA A 100 1.05 11.13 1.02
CA ALA A 100 1.00 10.46 -0.28
C ALA A 100 2.39 9.91 -0.66
N GLY A 101 2.42 8.69 -1.18
CA GLY A 101 3.66 7.95 -1.46
C GLY A 101 4.20 7.14 -0.28
N THR A 102 3.64 7.32 0.93
CA THR A 102 4.02 6.54 2.12
C THR A 102 2.81 5.86 2.77
N LEU A 103 1.72 5.70 2.04
CA LEU A 103 0.52 5.04 2.54
C LEU A 103 0.80 3.60 2.94
N ASN A 104 0.26 3.19 4.08
CA ASN A 104 0.20 1.81 4.52
C ASN A 104 -1.20 1.48 5.07
N PRO A 105 -1.56 0.20 5.27
CA PRO A 105 -2.90 -0.16 5.70
C PRO A 105 -3.12 -0.09 7.22
N PHE A 106 -2.39 0.76 7.94
CA PHE A 106 -2.44 0.83 9.40
C PHE A 106 -2.75 2.24 9.91
N PHE A 107 -3.49 2.30 11.01
CA PHE A 107 -3.67 3.51 11.83
C PHE A 107 -4.16 4.75 11.07
N HIS A 108 -5.16 4.57 10.21
CA HIS A 108 -5.75 5.69 9.49
C HIS A 108 -6.53 6.61 10.44
N LYS A 109 -6.46 7.90 10.17
CA LYS A 109 -7.19 8.92 10.93
C LYS A 109 -8.70 8.70 10.89
N ILE A 110 -9.21 8.30 9.73
CA ILE A 110 -10.62 7.92 9.54
C ILE A 110 -10.63 6.44 9.20
N LYS A 111 -11.49 5.66 9.87
CA LYS A 111 -11.64 4.24 9.58
C LYS A 111 -12.27 4.06 8.20
N ILE A 112 -11.58 3.38 7.32
CA ILE A 112 -12.00 3.06 5.96
C ILE A 112 -11.87 1.58 5.68
N PRO A 113 -12.66 1.01 4.75
CA PRO A 113 -12.46 -0.36 4.28
C PRO A 113 -11.08 -0.51 3.61
N ILE A 114 -10.43 -1.61 3.91
CA ILE A 114 -9.14 -1.99 3.32
C ILE A 114 -9.33 -3.27 2.54
N ILE A 115 -8.94 -3.25 1.27
CA ILE A 115 -9.10 -4.36 0.34
C ILE A 115 -7.72 -4.74 -0.21
N PHE A 116 -7.33 -5.98 -0.05
CA PHE A 116 -6.12 -6.53 -0.66
C PHE A 116 -6.48 -7.25 -1.96
N ASP A 117 -5.70 -7.01 -3.00
CA ASP A 117 -5.74 -7.89 -4.17
C ASP A 117 -5.33 -9.31 -3.76
N ARG A 118 -6.01 -10.33 -4.29
CA ARG A 118 -5.74 -11.72 -3.92
C ARG A 118 -4.31 -12.15 -4.23
N SER A 119 -3.65 -11.51 -5.19
CA SER A 119 -2.25 -11.80 -5.53
C SER A 119 -1.25 -11.44 -4.43
N VAL A 120 -1.67 -10.72 -3.39
CA VAL A 120 -0.86 -10.50 -2.18
C VAL A 120 -0.76 -11.78 -1.34
N LEU A 121 -1.78 -12.66 -1.42
CA LEU A 121 -1.75 -13.96 -0.75
C LEU A 121 -0.68 -14.87 -1.36
N GLY A 122 -0.01 -15.65 -0.52
CA GLY A 122 0.99 -16.63 -0.96
C GLY A 122 2.34 -16.04 -1.37
N ARG A 123 2.51 -14.73 -1.30
CA ARG A 123 3.83 -14.12 -1.38
C ARG A 123 4.58 -14.37 -0.07
N GLY A 124 5.88 -14.58 -0.11
CA GLY A 124 6.68 -14.74 1.09
C GLY A 124 6.78 -13.42 1.87
N VAL A 125 7.96 -12.83 1.90
CA VAL A 125 8.17 -11.51 2.49
C VAL A 125 7.68 -10.41 1.55
N VAL A 126 6.95 -9.45 2.10
CA VAL A 126 6.49 -8.25 1.39
C VAL A 126 7.02 -7.00 2.08
N ASP A 127 7.17 -5.92 1.32
CA ASP A 127 7.58 -4.62 1.82
C ASP A 127 6.38 -3.70 1.97
N VAL A 128 6.26 -3.09 3.14
CA VAL A 128 5.18 -2.14 3.48
C VAL A 128 5.82 -0.82 3.89
N SER A 129 5.26 0.29 3.43
CA SER A 129 5.72 1.60 3.93
C SER A 129 5.62 1.66 5.46
N SER A 130 6.67 2.12 6.11
CA SER A 130 6.63 2.39 7.55
C SER A 130 5.77 3.61 7.92
N GLY A 131 5.39 4.42 6.93
CA GLY A 131 4.84 5.76 7.09
C GLY A 131 5.90 6.87 7.00
N HIS A 132 7.15 6.49 6.85
CA HIS A 132 8.28 7.41 6.67
C HIS A 132 8.95 7.18 5.31
N PRO A 133 9.26 8.23 4.51
CA PRO A 133 9.79 8.06 3.16
C PRO A 133 11.16 7.39 3.09
N ASN A 134 11.91 7.38 4.19
CA ASN A 134 13.24 6.79 4.29
C ASN A 134 13.27 5.43 4.99
N ALA A 135 12.12 4.82 5.23
CA ALA A 135 12.08 3.52 5.88
C ALA A 135 10.89 2.66 5.44
N GLY A 136 11.12 1.37 5.37
CA GLY A 136 10.09 0.37 5.11
C GLY A 136 10.19 -0.80 6.07
N VAL A 137 9.11 -1.53 6.15
CA VAL A 137 9.00 -2.74 6.96
C VAL A 137 8.84 -3.94 6.04
N GLN A 138 9.68 -4.94 6.22
CA GLN A 138 9.55 -6.22 5.54
C GLN A 138 9.10 -7.27 6.53
N LEU A 139 8.01 -7.95 6.21
CA LEU A 139 7.41 -8.99 7.04
C LEU A 139 6.72 -10.03 6.15
N HIS A 140 6.40 -11.18 6.73
CA HIS A 140 5.70 -12.22 6.00
C HIS A 140 4.28 -11.79 5.64
N SER A 141 3.86 -12.05 4.39
CA SER A 141 2.55 -11.64 3.88
C SER A 141 1.38 -12.18 4.70
N GLN A 142 1.49 -13.39 5.23
CA GLN A 142 0.47 -13.97 6.12
C GLN A 142 0.33 -13.16 7.42
N MET A 143 1.44 -12.69 7.97
CA MET A 143 1.40 -11.85 9.18
C MET A 143 0.76 -10.50 8.89
N LEU A 144 1.08 -9.91 7.74
CA LEU A 144 0.44 -8.67 7.29
C LEU A 144 -1.08 -8.84 7.18
N VAL A 145 -1.53 -9.93 6.57
CA VAL A 145 -2.97 -10.24 6.46
C VAL A 145 -3.63 -10.41 7.83
N LEU A 146 -2.98 -11.10 8.75
CA LEU A 146 -3.49 -11.26 10.13
C LEU A 146 -3.62 -9.93 10.86
N LEU A 147 -2.64 -9.05 10.71
CA LEU A 147 -2.62 -7.74 11.38
C LEU A 147 -3.67 -6.77 10.82
N VAL A 148 -3.84 -6.75 9.50
CA VAL A 148 -4.76 -5.83 8.83
C VAL A 148 -6.18 -6.36 8.79
N ASN A 149 -6.34 -7.68 8.64
CA ASN A 149 -7.64 -8.35 8.44
C ASN A 149 -8.46 -7.71 7.30
N PRO A 150 -7.91 -7.62 6.07
CA PRO A 150 -8.56 -6.93 4.98
C PRO A 150 -9.66 -7.76 4.34
N LEU A 151 -10.47 -7.11 3.49
CA LEU A 151 -11.25 -7.80 2.47
C LEU A 151 -10.31 -8.21 1.32
N PHE A 152 -10.72 -9.19 0.52
CA PHE A 152 -9.96 -9.66 -0.65
C PHE A 152 -10.79 -9.55 -1.93
N ALA A 153 -10.15 -9.12 -3.00
CA ALA A 153 -10.78 -9.02 -4.32
C ALA A 153 -9.73 -9.18 -5.43
N ASP A 154 -10.18 -9.46 -6.64
CA ASP A 154 -9.34 -9.47 -7.84
C ASP A 154 -9.51 -8.12 -8.54
N VAL A 155 -8.61 -7.19 -8.27
CA VAL A 155 -8.75 -5.77 -8.66
C VAL A 155 -7.58 -5.25 -9.51
N THR A 156 -6.68 -6.12 -9.94
CA THR A 156 -5.58 -5.74 -10.82
C THR A 156 -5.95 -5.94 -12.30
N LEU A 157 -5.36 -5.13 -13.17
CA LEU A 157 -5.37 -5.37 -14.60
C LEU A 157 -4.66 -6.68 -14.89
N GLY A 158 -5.20 -7.51 -15.81
CA GLY A 158 -4.56 -8.74 -16.24
C GLY A 158 -3.18 -8.50 -16.88
N GLU A 159 -2.36 -9.55 -16.93
CA GLU A 159 -0.98 -9.48 -17.45
C GLU A 159 -0.86 -8.88 -18.84
N SER A 160 -1.89 -9.01 -19.69
CA SER A 160 -1.92 -8.41 -21.03
C SER A 160 -2.05 -6.89 -21.03
N ALA A 161 -2.55 -6.30 -19.98
CA ALA A 161 -2.73 -4.85 -19.83
C ALA A 161 -1.55 -4.16 -19.13
N SER A 162 -0.70 -4.92 -18.44
CA SER A 162 0.50 -4.40 -17.78
C SER A 162 1.64 -4.05 -18.75
N LYS A 163 1.48 -4.33 -20.04
CA LYS A 163 2.49 -4.06 -21.10
C LYS A 163 2.28 -2.74 -21.84
N ASN A 164 1.40 -1.88 -21.41
CA ASN A 164 1.23 -0.57 -22.04
C ASN A 164 1.94 0.50 -21.19
N PRO A 165 3.14 0.96 -21.61
CA PRO A 165 3.87 1.97 -20.89
C PRO A 165 3.43 3.35 -21.36
N GLU A 166 2.37 3.89 -20.81
CA GLU A 166 2.16 5.35 -20.90
C GLU A 166 1.00 5.75 -19.99
N MET A 167 1.35 5.95 -18.73
CA MET A 167 0.59 6.85 -17.88
C MET A 167 1.16 8.26 -18.06
N PRO A 168 0.36 9.30 -18.29
CA PRO A 168 0.88 10.65 -18.38
C PRO A 168 1.52 11.04 -17.05
N LYS A 169 2.74 11.55 -17.16
CA LYS A 169 3.44 12.17 -16.04
C LYS A 169 2.70 13.44 -15.63
N THR A 170 2.08 13.44 -14.48
CA THR A 170 1.66 14.65 -13.77
C THR A 170 2.15 14.59 -12.35
#